data_0eba6e281dd5bd1572b2133118011943
#
_entry.id   0eba6e281dd5bd1572b2133118011943
#
_cell.length_a   1.000
_cell.length_b   1.000
_cell.length_c   1.000
_cell.angle_alpha   90.00
_cell.angle_beta   90.00
_cell.angle_gamma   90.00
#
_symmetry.space_group_name_H-M   'P 1'
#
loop_
_entity.id
_entity.type
_entity.pdbx_description
1 polymer ?
#
loop_
_entity_poly.entity_id
_entity_poly.type
_entity_poly.pdbx_seq_one_letter_code
_entity_poly.pdbx_strand_id
1 'polypeptide(L)'
;MQPIQYQTDLTPYNTFGLRAQAQAFIALEHADELRDIIRLPEFDRNTVLWLGGGSNIVLMQDYAGLVVHMKNKGIREITRSDGLVYIEAQAGEIWHDFVLHTVALGLNGLENLSLIPGTVGASPVQNIGAYGVEAKDVIHSVRCFDLDTETFVELSNADCRFAYRESLFKQEGKGRYVIVSVVFALKERFEPNLGYGDLAAAVAELSAGRMPTAKDVSDAVCAIRNSKLPNPNVLGNVGSFFKNPVVSAEKAASLLQQHPDMPRYPQPDGSVKLAAGWLIDQCRLKGFQIGGAAVHDRQALVLVNKNNASSDDVWKLAQHVCNTVFTRFQVELHAEPNWLPASFSL
;
A
#
# COMPACT_ATOMS: atom_id res chain seq x y z
N MET A 1 -27.62 1.97 7.51
CA MET A 1 -27.00 1.61 6.21
C MET A 1 -27.41 2.64 5.17
N GLN A 2 -26.49 3.12 4.37
CA GLN A 2 -26.72 4.04 3.25
C GLN A 2 -27.47 3.34 2.10
N PRO A 3 -28.22 4.07 1.25
CA PRO A 3 -28.85 3.47 0.08
C PRO A 3 -27.80 3.04 -0.95
N ILE A 4 -28.10 1.93 -1.68
CA ILE A 4 -27.26 1.48 -2.80
C ILE A 4 -27.37 2.53 -3.94
N GLN A 5 -26.23 2.85 -4.50
CA GLN A 5 -26.11 3.69 -5.72
C GLN A 5 -25.74 2.78 -6.89
N TYR A 6 -26.33 3.03 -8.06
CA TYR A 6 -26.05 2.27 -9.27
C TYR A 6 -25.30 3.13 -10.28
N GLN A 7 -24.49 2.51 -11.14
CA GLN A 7 -23.68 3.17 -12.17
C GLN A 7 -22.83 4.30 -11.58
N THR A 8 -22.22 4.04 -10.42
CA THR A 8 -21.42 5.04 -9.69
C THR A 8 -20.06 5.21 -10.35
N ASP A 9 -19.69 6.47 -10.66
CA ASP A 9 -18.34 6.80 -11.17
C ASP A 9 -17.27 6.47 -10.11
N LEU A 10 -16.34 5.60 -10.48
CA LEU A 10 -15.20 5.19 -9.64
C LEU A 10 -13.94 6.02 -9.87
N THR A 11 -13.95 6.99 -10.77
CA THR A 11 -12.79 7.87 -11.02
C THR A 11 -12.28 8.54 -9.74
N PRO A 12 -13.13 9.11 -8.85
CA PRO A 12 -12.68 9.71 -7.60
C PRO A 12 -12.31 8.70 -6.51
N TYR A 13 -12.56 7.41 -6.74
CA TYR A 13 -12.30 6.33 -5.78
C TYR A 13 -11.07 5.48 -6.13
N ASN A 14 -10.25 5.91 -7.09
CA ASN A 14 -8.95 5.30 -7.36
C ASN A 14 -7.90 6.38 -7.60
N THR A 15 -6.75 6.25 -6.95
CA THR A 15 -5.71 7.29 -7.00
C THR A 15 -4.98 7.36 -8.34
N PHE A 16 -5.16 6.38 -9.23
CA PHE A 16 -4.65 6.46 -10.60
C PHE A 16 -5.52 7.38 -11.47
N GLY A 17 -6.77 7.64 -11.05
CA GLY A 17 -7.72 8.46 -11.79
C GLY A 17 -8.20 7.79 -13.08
N LEU A 18 -8.24 6.47 -13.13
CA LEU A 18 -8.81 5.72 -14.25
C LEU A 18 -10.33 5.79 -14.22
N ARG A 19 -10.93 5.99 -15.38
CA ARG A 19 -12.39 6.05 -15.55
C ARG A 19 -12.94 4.63 -15.52
N ALA A 20 -13.90 4.41 -14.63
CA ALA A 20 -14.70 3.20 -14.55
C ALA A 20 -15.97 3.48 -13.76
N GLN A 21 -17.00 2.66 -13.93
CA GLN A 21 -18.25 2.70 -13.16
C GLN A 21 -18.40 1.43 -12.35
N ALA A 22 -19.00 1.53 -11.15
CA ALA A 22 -19.47 0.37 -10.40
C ALA A 22 -20.91 0.06 -10.77
N GLN A 23 -21.26 -1.19 -11.00
CA GLN A 23 -22.66 -1.61 -11.19
C GLN A 23 -23.51 -1.26 -9.98
N ALA A 24 -23.00 -1.56 -8.77
CA ALA A 24 -23.60 -1.19 -7.50
C ALA A 24 -22.52 -0.66 -6.54
N PHE A 25 -22.86 0.32 -5.73
CA PHE A 25 -21.94 0.96 -4.79
C PHE A 25 -22.66 1.27 -3.48
N ILE A 26 -22.01 1.00 -2.35
CA ILE A 26 -22.50 1.37 -1.03
C ILE A 26 -21.33 1.81 -0.14
N ALA A 27 -21.55 2.82 0.71
CA ALA A 27 -20.61 3.18 1.76
C ALA A 27 -20.95 2.42 3.04
N LEU A 28 -19.92 1.80 3.66
CA LEU A 28 -20.01 1.17 4.97
C LEU A 28 -19.49 2.17 6.02
N GLU A 29 -20.39 2.71 6.84
CA GLU A 29 -20.04 3.68 7.89
C GLU A 29 -19.87 3.02 9.26
N HIS A 30 -20.54 1.89 9.49
CA HIS A 30 -20.45 1.13 10.73
C HIS A 30 -20.22 -0.36 10.45
N ALA A 31 -19.29 -0.98 11.17
CA ALA A 31 -18.92 -2.38 10.95
C ALA A 31 -20.13 -3.36 11.05
N ASP A 32 -21.10 -3.06 11.91
CA ASP A 32 -22.30 -3.91 12.08
C ASP A 32 -23.19 -3.96 10.83
N GLU A 33 -23.10 -2.97 9.92
CA GLU A 33 -23.82 -2.96 8.64
C GLU A 33 -23.38 -4.10 7.71
N LEU A 34 -22.22 -4.74 7.97
CA LEU A 34 -21.77 -5.90 7.20
C LEU A 34 -22.78 -7.03 7.18
N ARG A 35 -23.50 -7.26 8.30
CA ARG A 35 -24.54 -8.29 8.37
C ARG A 35 -25.71 -8.04 7.42
N ASP A 36 -26.01 -6.79 7.15
CA ASP A 36 -27.08 -6.40 6.22
C ASP A 36 -26.54 -6.39 4.79
N ILE A 37 -25.32 -5.89 4.57
CA ILE A 37 -24.68 -5.82 3.25
C ILE A 37 -24.53 -7.21 2.61
N ILE A 38 -24.13 -8.22 3.39
CA ILE A 38 -23.99 -9.60 2.85
C ILE A 38 -25.31 -10.26 2.48
N ARG A 39 -26.44 -9.65 2.84
CA ARG A 39 -27.82 -10.11 2.49
C ARG A 39 -28.44 -9.34 1.34
N LEU A 40 -27.72 -8.34 0.80
CA LEU A 40 -28.21 -7.59 -0.35
C LEU A 40 -28.26 -8.49 -1.59
N PRO A 41 -29.24 -8.33 -2.48
CA PRO A 41 -29.29 -9.04 -3.76
C PRO A 41 -28.06 -8.81 -4.64
N GLU A 42 -27.42 -7.65 -4.50
CA GLU A 42 -26.20 -7.26 -5.24
C GLU A 42 -24.93 -7.89 -4.67
N PHE A 43 -25.00 -8.49 -3.48
CA PHE A 43 -23.83 -9.09 -2.85
C PHE A 43 -23.52 -10.45 -3.46
N ASP A 44 -22.34 -10.57 -4.03
CA ASP A 44 -21.72 -11.85 -4.39
C ASP A 44 -20.30 -11.85 -3.82
N ARG A 45 -20.00 -12.80 -2.95
CA ARG A 45 -18.71 -12.95 -2.29
C ARG A 45 -17.53 -13.00 -3.28
N ASN A 46 -17.73 -13.55 -4.48
CA ASN A 46 -16.68 -13.72 -5.48
C ASN A 46 -16.41 -12.43 -6.26
N THR A 47 -17.36 -11.52 -6.28
CA THR A 47 -17.30 -10.29 -7.08
C THR A 47 -17.42 -9.00 -6.26
N VAL A 48 -17.61 -9.09 -4.94
CA VAL A 48 -17.61 -7.88 -4.09
C VAL A 48 -16.22 -7.26 -4.00
N LEU A 49 -16.14 -5.95 -4.13
CA LEU A 49 -14.92 -5.17 -3.91
C LEU A 49 -15.02 -4.40 -2.59
N TRP A 50 -14.20 -4.77 -1.60
CA TRP A 50 -13.99 -4.00 -0.38
C TRP A 50 -12.97 -2.91 -0.66
N LEU A 51 -13.44 -1.68 -0.79
CA LEU A 51 -12.64 -0.55 -1.25
C LEU A 51 -12.27 0.38 -0.09
N GLY A 52 -10.99 0.55 0.16
CA GLY A 52 -10.46 1.61 1.02
C GLY A 52 -10.19 2.90 0.22
N GLY A 53 -8.97 3.44 0.28
CA GLY A 53 -8.59 4.65 -0.44
C GLY A 53 -8.30 4.48 -1.94
N GLY A 54 -8.44 3.28 -2.51
CA GLY A 54 -8.19 3.01 -3.92
C GLY A 54 -6.75 3.28 -4.40
N SER A 55 -5.80 3.28 -3.48
CA SER A 55 -4.41 3.66 -3.74
C SER A 55 -3.52 2.53 -4.24
N ASN A 56 -4.06 1.31 -4.34
CA ASN A 56 -3.33 0.13 -4.80
C ASN A 56 -4.16 -0.75 -5.73
N ILE A 57 -5.01 -0.12 -6.57
CA ILE A 57 -5.85 -0.80 -7.56
C ILE A 57 -5.68 -0.17 -8.94
N VAL A 58 -5.82 -0.98 -9.98
CA VAL A 58 -5.92 -0.56 -11.38
C VAL A 58 -7.23 -1.09 -11.95
N LEU A 59 -8.17 -0.19 -12.22
CA LEU A 59 -9.46 -0.52 -12.81
C LEU A 59 -9.28 -0.69 -14.33
N MET A 60 -9.46 -1.92 -14.83
CA MET A 60 -9.26 -2.23 -16.25
C MET A 60 -10.53 -2.00 -17.09
N GLN A 61 -11.66 -1.99 -16.46
CA GLN A 61 -12.99 -1.80 -17.05
C GLN A 61 -13.98 -1.41 -15.95
N ASP A 62 -15.24 -1.18 -16.32
CA ASP A 62 -16.34 -1.02 -15.36
C ASP A 62 -16.43 -2.25 -14.45
N TYR A 63 -16.75 -2.01 -13.18
CA TYR A 63 -16.81 -3.06 -12.18
C TYR A 63 -18.22 -3.65 -12.10
N ALA A 64 -18.37 -4.88 -12.62
CA ALA A 64 -19.65 -5.59 -12.73
C ALA A 64 -20.06 -6.28 -11.41
N GLY A 65 -19.96 -5.59 -10.27
CA GLY A 65 -20.30 -6.13 -8.95
C GLY A 65 -20.59 -5.02 -7.96
N LEU A 66 -20.78 -5.42 -6.69
CA LEU A 66 -20.95 -4.49 -5.59
C LEU A 66 -19.59 -3.96 -5.13
N VAL A 67 -19.44 -2.65 -5.09
CA VAL A 67 -18.32 -1.96 -4.43
C VAL A 67 -18.79 -1.48 -3.06
N VAL A 68 -18.14 -1.96 -2.01
CA VAL A 68 -18.36 -1.52 -0.62
C VAL A 68 -17.21 -0.61 -0.21
N HIS A 69 -17.47 0.69 -0.12
CA HIS A 69 -16.48 1.68 0.29
C HIS A 69 -16.39 1.74 1.81
N MET A 70 -15.23 1.35 2.35
CA MET A 70 -14.96 1.30 3.78
C MET A 70 -14.78 2.72 4.34
N LYS A 71 -15.80 3.24 5.02
CA LYS A 71 -15.83 4.60 5.58
C LYS A 71 -15.99 4.62 7.10
N ASN A 72 -16.01 3.46 7.73
CA ASN A 72 -16.11 3.37 9.18
C ASN A 72 -14.93 4.04 9.86
N LYS A 73 -15.23 4.97 10.78
CA LYS A 73 -14.28 5.88 11.43
C LYS A 73 -14.25 5.68 12.94
N GLY A 74 -13.14 6.07 13.52
CA GLY A 74 -12.92 6.11 14.96
C GLY A 74 -11.51 5.65 15.32
N ILE A 75 -10.89 6.39 16.23
CA ILE A 75 -9.59 6.07 16.83
C ILE A 75 -9.79 6.09 18.34
N ARG A 76 -9.34 5.06 19.01
CA ARG A 76 -9.43 4.99 20.48
C ARG A 76 -8.23 4.29 21.09
N GLU A 77 -7.81 4.76 22.23
CA GLU A 77 -6.90 4.04 23.11
C GLU A 77 -7.66 2.89 23.80
N ILE A 78 -7.10 1.68 23.74
CA ILE A 78 -7.68 0.50 24.41
C ILE A 78 -7.08 0.36 25.81
N THR A 79 -5.75 0.35 25.90
CA THR A 79 -5.00 0.15 27.15
C THR A 79 -3.57 0.62 27.02
N ARG A 80 -2.90 0.72 28.17
CA ARG A 80 -1.44 0.96 28.27
C ARG A 80 -0.83 -0.08 29.18
N SER A 81 0.25 -0.71 28.72
CA SER A 81 1.04 -1.63 29.57
C SER A 81 2.47 -1.74 29.02
N ASP A 82 3.41 -1.90 29.92
CA ASP A 82 4.82 -2.23 29.59
C ASP A 82 5.49 -1.22 28.63
N GLY A 83 5.13 0.06 28.71
CA GLY A 83 5.64 1.12 27.84
C GLY A 83 5.06 1.12 26.43
N LEU A 84 4.00 0.36 26.21
CA LEU A 84 3.19 0.30 24.98
C LEU A 84 1.81 0.89 25.22
N VAL A 85 1.32 1.60 24.20
CA VAL A 85 -0.06 2.08 24.13
C VAL A 85 -0.76 1.38 22.97
N TYR A 86 -1.87 0.74 23.26
CA TYR A 86 -2.65 0.01 22.27
C TYR A 86 -3.75 0.91 21.72
N ILE A 87 -3.61 1.28 20.45
CA ILE A 87 -4.54 2.15 19.74
C ILE A 87 -5.31 1.35 18.69
N GLU A 88 -6.63 1.32 18.81
CA GLU A 88 -7.51 0.81 17.75
C GLU A 88 -7.87 1.93 16.80
N ALA A 89 -7.72 1.69 15.50
CA ALA A 89 -8.20 2.57 14.45
C ALA A 89 -9.11 1.80 13.49
N GLN A 90 -10.26 2.40 13.13
CA GLN A 90 -11.22 1.80 12.22
C GLN A 90 -10.67 1.76 10.78
N ALA A 91 -11.12 0.78 10.00
CA ALA A 91 -10.57 0.49 8.67
C ALA A 91 -10.65 1.65 7.68
N GLY A 92 -11.67 2.49 7.77
CA GLY A 92 -11.86 3.65 6.92
C GLY A 92 -11.04 4.90 7.31
N GLU A 93 -10.24 4.87 8.41
CA GLU A 93 -9.37 5.98 8.74
C GLU A 93 -8.31 6.17 7.66
N ILE A 94 -8.02 7.45 7.30
CA ILE A 94 -6.93 7.76 6.38
C ILE A 94 -5.61 7.46 7.06
N TRP A 95 -4.77 6.65 6.42
CA TRP A 95 -3.53 6.17 7.00
C TRP A 95 -2.61 7.29 7.50
N HIS A 96 -2.36 8.29 6.66
CA HIS A 96 -1.45 9.38 7.05
C HIS A 96 -1.99 10.23 8.21
N ASP A 97 -3.29 10.51 8.21
CA ASP A 97 -3.94 11.25 9.29
C ASP A 97 -3.84 10.47 10.61
N PHE A 98 -3.99 9.14 10.56
CA PHE A 98 -3.80 8.26 11.71
C PHE A 98 -2.34 8.31 12.21
N VAL A 99 -1.34 8.25 11.31
CA VAL A 99 0.07 8.40 11.69
C VAL A 99 0.31 9.74 12.38
N LEU A 100 -0.17 10.84 11.82
CA LEU A 100 -0.02 12.17 12.42
C LEU A 100 -0.72 12.28 13.77
N HIS A 101 -1.89 11.65 13.92
CA HIS A 101 -2.61 11.58 15.20
C HIS A 101 -1.77 10.89 16.27
N THR A 102 -1.17 9.72 15.99
CA THR A 102 -0.33 9.00 16.96
C THR A 102 0.95 9.75 17.29
N VAL A 103 1.59 10.39 16.31
CA VAL A 103 2.76 11.25 16.54
C VAL A 103 2.42 12.45 17.42
N ALA A 104 1.25 13.07 17.22
CA ALA A 104 0.79 14.19 18.07
C ALA A 104 0.50 13.76 19.51
N LEU A 105 0.14 12.50 19.76
CA LEU A 105 0.02 11.91 21.09
C LEU A 105 1.37 11.56 21.73
N GLY A 106 2.49 11.77 21.03
CA GLY A 106 3.84 11.39 21.47
C GLY A 106 4.11 9.89 21.37
N LEU A 107 3.31 9.15 20.60
CA LEU A 107 3.47 7.72 20.37
C LEU A 107 4.37 7.46 19.16
N ASN A 108 5.10 6.35 19.20
CA ASN A 108 6.19 6.05 18.29
C ASN A 108 6.04 4.66 17.66
N GLY A 109 6.51 4.53 16.41
CA GLY A 109 6.51 3.27 15.64
C GLY A 109 5.87 3.39 14.26
N LEU A 110 5.11 4.46 13.98
CA LEU A 110 4.45 4.70 12.69
C LEU A 110 5.08 5.84 11.88
N GLU A 111 5.95 6.65 12.46
CA GLU A 111 6.51 7.87 11.85
C GLU A 111 7.22 7.62 10.51
N ASN A 112 7.91 6.48 10.37
CA ASN A 112 8.55 6.06 9.11
C ASN A 112 7.55 5.73 8.00
N LEU A 113 6.31 5.42 8.35
CA LEU A 113 5.23 5.07 7.43
C LEU A 113 4.35 6.28 7.05
N SER A 114 4.83 7.49 7.34
CA SER A 114 4.17 8.75 7.00
C SER A 114 3.95 8.90 5.50
N LEU A 115 2.86 9.56 5.12
CA LEU A 115 2.49 9.91 3.74
C LEU A 115 2.32 8.69 2.80
N ILE A 116 2.09 7.48 3.33
CA ILE A 116 1.64 6.34 2.52
C ILE A 116 0.16 6.56 2.22
N PRO A 117 -0.26 6.56 0.92
CA PRO A 117 -1.67 6.69 0.57
C PRO A 117 -2.49 5.47 0.98
N GLY A 118 -3.78 5.68 1.25
CA GLY A 118 -4.72 4.61 1.57
C GLY A 118 -5.35 4.74 2.95
N THR A 119 -5.89 3.66 3.47
CA THR A 119 -6.62 3.61 4.73
C THR A 119 -6.00 2.61 5.71
N VAL A 120 -6.33 2.75 6.98
CA VAL A 120 -5.87 1.86 8.05
C VAL A 120 -6.21 0.40 7.74
N GLY A 121 -7.45 0.10 7.30
CA GLY A 121 -7.85 -1.27 6.96
C GLY A 121 -7.11 -1.88 5.77
N ALA A 122 -6.52 -1.06 4.90
CA ALA A 122 -5.69 -1.54 3.79
C ALA A 122 -4.24 -1.84 4.22
N SER A 123 -3.80 -1.30 5.36
CA SER A 123 -2.40 -1.43 5.80
C SER A 123 -1.95 -2.87 6.07
N PRO A 124 -2.78 -3.78 6.66
CA PRO A 124 -2.38 -5.17 6.86
C PRO A 124 -2.38 -6.01 5.59
N VAL A 125 -3.21 -5.63 4.58
CA VAL A 125 -3.44 -6.48 3.40
C VAL A 125 -2.14 -6.83 2.70
N GLN A 126 -1.30 -5.85 2.45
CA GLN A 126 0.02 -6.05 1.84
C GLN A 126 1.18 -5.68 2.77
N ASN A 127 0.91 -5.64 4.09
CA ASN A 127 1.93 -5.29 5.07
C ASN A 127 2.71 -4.06 4.60
N ILE A 128 2.03 -2.89 4.51
CA ILE A 128 2.65 -1.66 3.99
C ILE A 128 3.96 -1.37 4.71
N GLY A 129 4.94 -0.87 4.00
CA GLY A 129 6.26 -0.61 4.57
C GLY A 129 7.03 0.45 3.80
N ALA A 130 7.78 1.25 4.53
CA ALA A 130 8.67 2.28 4.01
C ALA A 130 9.79 2.58 5.02
N TYR A 131 10.93 3.05 4.53
CA TYR A 131 12.05 3.53 5.35
C TYR A 131 12.48 2.57 6.46
N GLY A 132 12.54 1.26 6.14
CA GLY A 132 13.03 0.22 7.05
C GLY A 132 12.03 -0.25 8.11
N VAL A 133 10.75 0.18 8.03
CA VAL A 133 9.66 -0.23 8.94
C VAL A 133 8.53 -0.83 8.11
N GLU A 134 7.87 -1.86 8.63
CA GLU A 134 6.66 -2.45 8.07
C GLU A 134 5.51 -2.36 9.07
N ALA A 135 4.26 -2.33 8.61
CA ALA A 135 3.09 -2.23 9.48
C ALA A 135 3.01 -3.37 10.50
N LYS A 136 3.45 -4.59 10.13
CA LYS A 136 3.53 -5.75 11.02
C LYS A 136 4.36 -5.50 12.28
N ASP A 137 5.34 -4.59 12.23
CA ASP A 137 6.25 -4.33 13.36
C ASP A 137 5.51 -3.69 14.55
N VAL A 138 4.34 -3.10 14.29
CA VAL A 138 3.51 -2.42 15.28
C VAL A 138 2.05 -2.88 15.30
N ILE A 139 1.58 -3.68 14.34
CA ILE A 139 0.24 -4.28 14.40
C ILE A 139 0.21 -5.31 15.53
N HIS A 140 -0.70 -5.13 16.49
CA HIS A 140 -0.99 -6.08 17.55
C HIS A 140 -2.00 -7.12 17.10
N SER A 141 -3.14 -6.67 16.60
CA SER A 141 -4.21 -7.53 16.09
C SER A 141 -5.01 -6.84 14.99
N VAL A 142 -5.76 -7.62 14.23
CA VAL A 142 -6.65 -7.16 13.17
C VAL A 142 -8.04 -7.72 13.42
N ARG A 143 -9.03 -6.84 13.61
CA ARG A 143 -10.42 -7.24 13.74
C ARG A 143 -11.06 -7.33 12.37
N CYS A 144 -11.65 -8.49 12.08
CA CYS A 144 -12.27 -8.81 10.81
C CYS A 144 -13.70 -9.27 10.98
N PHE A 145 -14.52 -9.09 9.96
CA PHE A 145 -15.75 -9.85 9.79
C PHE A 145 -15.42 -11.07 8.90
N ASP A 146 -15.62 -12.26 9.45
CA ASP A 146 -15.41 -13.53 8.74
C ASP A 146 -16.68 -13.88 7.96
N LEU A 147 -16.59 -13.88 6.63
CA LEU A 147 -17.71 -14.19 5.74
C LEU A 147 -18.13 -15.67 5.75
N ASP A 148 -17.29 -16.57 6.27
CA ASP A 148 -17.66 -18.00 6.42
C ASP A 148 -18.56 -18.24 7.62
N THR A 149 -18.29 -17.54 8.72
CA THR A 149 -19.04 -17.70 9.99
C THR A 149 -20.01 -16.58 10.26
N GLU A 150 -19.99 -15.52 9.46
CA GLU A 150 -20.76 -14.27 9.62
C GLU A 150 -20.58 -13.62 11.01
N THR A 151 -19.39 -13.77 11.58
CA THR A 151 -19.03 -13.23 12.90
C THR A 151 -17.82 -12.34 12.86
N PHE A 152 -17.70 -11.46 13.84
CA PHE A 152 -16.47 -10.72 14.06
C PHE A 152 -15.44 -11.62 14.74
N VAL A 153 -14.23 -11.62 14.21
CA VAL A 153 -13.07 -12.34 14.74
C VAL A 153 -11.91 -11.37 14.91
N GLU A 154 -11.04 -11.67 15.87
CA GLU A 154 -9.79 -10.95 16.06
C GLU A 154 -8.63 -11.88 15.73
N LEU A 155 -7.81 -11.47 14.77
CA LEU A 155 -6.63 -12.20 14.34
C LEU A 155 -5.40 -11.54 14.98
N SER A 156 -4.58 -12.31 15.67
CA SER A 156 -3.31 -11.83 16.19
C SER A 156 -2.32 -11.47 15.06
N ASN A 157 -1.25 -10.76 15.39
CA ASN A 157 -0.17 -10.49 14.44
C ASN A 157 0.35 -11.80 13.79
N ALA A 158 0.53 -12.86 14.58
CA ALA A 158 0.99 -14.15 14.09
C ALA A 158 -0.01 -14.81 13.13
N ASP A 159 -1.31 -14.73 13.41
CA ASP A 159 -2.37 -15.27 12.55
C ASP A 159 -2.41 -14.57 11.18
N CYS A 160 -2.03 -13.29 11.13
CA CYS A 160 -1.98 -12.51 9.90
C CYS A 160 -0.85 -12.93 8.93
N ARG A 161 0.12 -13.75 9.36
CA ARG A 161 1.19 -14.33 8.54
C ARG A 161 1.89 -13.31 7.63
N PHE A 162 2.24 -12.18 8.21
CA PHE A 162 2.87 -11.10 7.48
C PHE A 162 4.23 -11.48 6.90
N ALA A 163 4.44 -11.14 5.62
CA ALA A 163 5.72 -11.21 4.93
C ALA A 163 5.91 -9.94 4.07
N TYR A 164 7.02 -9.85 3.32
CA TYR A 164 7.28 -8.72 2.45
C TYR A 164 6.17 -8.57 1.37
N ARG A 165 5.36 -7.53 1.49
CA ARG A 165 4.20 -7.26 0.62
C ARG A 165 3.16 -8.40 0.58
N GLU A 166 3.10 -9.22 1.64
CA GLU A 166 2.22 -10.36 1.75
C GLU A 166 1.60 -10.47 3.15
N SER A 167 0.40 -11.10 3.20
CA SER A 167 -0.31 -11.43 4.43
C SER A 167 -1.33 -12.53 4.18
N LEU A 168 -1.94 -13.05 5.26
CA LEU A 168 -3.12 -13.93 5.19
C LEU A 168 -4.20 -13.35 4.25
N PHE A 169 -4.45 -12.04 4.31
CA PHE A 169 -5.52 -11.36 3.55
C PHE A 169 -5.30 -11.34 2.03
N LYS A 170 -4.06 -11.54 1.57
CA LYS A 170 -3.73 -11.69 0.13
C LYS A 170 -3.67 -13.13 -0.34
N GLN A 171 -3.53 -14.07 0.57
CA GLN A 171 -3.37 -15.49 0.32
C GLN A 171 -4.66 -16.24 0.69
N GLU A 172 -4.59 -17.25 1.53
CA GLU A 172 -5.71 -18.14 1.87
C GLU A 172 -6.91 -17.46 2.56
N GLY A 173 -6.72 -16.28 3.14
CA GLY A 173 -7.79 -15.45 3.71
C GLY A 173 -8.46 -14.49 2.73
N LYS A 174 -7.98 -14.45 1.47
CA LYS A 174 -8.54 -13.56 0.43
C LYS A 174 -10.00 -13.92 0.16
N GLY A 175 -10.88 -12.90 0.20
CA GLY A 175 -12.32 -13.08 0.01
C GLY A 175 -13.05 -13.72 1.20
N ARG A 176 -12.35 -13.99 2.31
CA ARG A 176 -12.96 -14.47 3.55
C ARG A 176 -13.07 -13.37 4.60
N TYR A 177 -12.01 -12.61 4.83
CA TYR A 177 -11.96 -11.63 5.90
C TYR A 177 -12.16 -10.21 5.38
N VAL A 178 -13.12 -9.49 5.99
CA VAL A 178 -13.32 -8.06 5.79
C VAL A 178 -12.74 -7.32 6.99
N ILE A 179 -11.65 -6.61 6.81
CA ILE A 179 -10.97 -5.88 7.90
C ILE A 179 -11.84 -4.69 8.31
N VAL A 180 -12.18 -4.59 9.59
CA VAL A 180 -13.02 -3.51 10.15
C VAL A 180 -12.26 -2.58 11.08
N SER A 181 -11.24 -3.05 11.78
CA SER A 181 -10.32 -2.21 12.54
C SER A 181 -8.96 -2.90 12.72
N VAL A 182 -7.96 -2.12 13.10
CA VAL A 182 -6.60 -2.60 13.38
C VAL A 182 -6.16 -2.03 14.71
N VAL A 183 -5.58 -2.87 15.56
CA VAL A 183 -4.98 -2.47 16.83
C VAL A 183 -3.47 -2.39 16.66
N PHE A 184 -2.90 -1.25 17.02
CA PHE A 184 -1.47 -0.98 16.96
C PHE A 184 -0.90 -0.90 18.38
N ALA A 185 0.24 -1.56 18.63
CA ALA A 185 1.02 -1.45 19.85
C ALA A 185 2.15 -0.45 19.63
N LEU A 186 1.97 0.78 20.10
CA LEU A 186 2.88 1.90 19.87
C LEU A 186 3.69 2.18 21.13
N LYS A 187 4.97 2.55 20.96
CA LYS A 187 5.88 2.82 22.06
C LYS A 187 5.65 4.21 22.64
N GLU A 188 5.68 4.34 23.95
CA GLU A 188 5.76 5.63 24.63
C GLU A 188 7.17 6.26 24.53
N ARG A 189 8.20 5.42 24.56
CA ARG A 189 9.59 5.86 24.41
C ARG A 189 9.97 5.92 22.93
N PHE A 190 10.52 7.04 22.51
CA PHE A 190 11.00 7.23 21.15
C PHE A 190 12.34 6.49 20.93
N GLU A 191 12.34 5.59 19.95
CA GLU A 191 13.51 4.84 19.49
C GLU A 191 13.52 4.90 17.95
N PRO A 192 14.23 5.90 17.36
CA PRO A 192 14.14 6.14 15.91
C PRO A 192 14.78 5.03 15.09
N ASN A 193 14.11 4.61 14.02
CA ASN A 193 14.71 3.79 12.97
C ASN A 193 15.14 4.71 11.81
N LEU A 194 16.43 5.04 11.76
CA LEU A 194 17.00 5.98 10.77
C LEU A 194 17.94 5.30 9.77
N GLY A 195 18.03 3.98 9.78
CA GLY A 195 19.01 3.21 8.99
C GLY A 195 18.75 3.16 7.48
N TYR A 196 17.69 3.79 6.98
CA TYR A 196 17.32 3.68 5.57
C TYR A 196 17.63 4.95 4.77
N GLY A 197 18.52 4.82 3.78
CA GLY A 197 18.84 5.89 2.82
C GLY A 197 19.32 7.18 3.49
N ASP A 198 18.79 8.32 3.03
CA ASP A 198 19.16 9.66 3.50
C ASP A 198 18.34 10.13 4.72
N LEU A 199 17.54 9.24 5.34
CA LEU A 199 16.63 9.63 6.42
C LEU A 199 17.37 10.20 7.62
N ALA A 200 18.48 9.60 8.03
CA ALA A 200 19.27 10.07 9.17
C ALA A 200 19.77 11.53 8.96
N ALA A 201 20.25 11.84 7.76
CA ALA A 201 20.72 13.18 7.43
C ALA A 201 19.57 14.21 7.44
N ALA A 202 18.42 13.86 6.85
CA ALA A 202 17.24 14.72 6.82
C ALA A 202 16.69 14.99 8.24
N VAL A 203 16.68 13.98 9.11
CA VAL A 203 16.25 14.12 10.52
C VAL A 203 17.24 14.97 11.30
N ALA A 204 18.54 14.81 11.09
CA ALA A 204 19.57 15.62 11.74
C ALA A 204 19.45 17.10 11.36
N GLU A 205 19.14 17.41 10.11
CA GLU A 205 18.89 18.78 9.64
C GLU A 205 17.65 19.39 10.34
N LEU A 206 16.52 18.67 10.37
CA LEU A 206 15.28 19.14 11.01
C LEU A 206 15.40 19.28 12.53
N SER A 207 16.14 18.40 13.19
CA SER A 207 16.34 18.46 14.64
C SER A 207 17.30 19.57 15.08
N ALA A 208 18.11 20.13 14.16
CA ALA A 208 19.01 21.26 14.41
C ALA A 208 19.88 21.10 15.68
N GLY A 209 20.41 19.90 15.92
CA GLY A 209 21.27 19.56 17.05
C GLY A 209 20.56 19.21 18.36
N ARG A 210 19.22 19.29 18.44
CA ARG A 210 18.44 18.72 19.56
C ARG A 210 18.22 17.21 19.37
N MET A 211 17.77 16.54 20.42
CA MET A 211 17.31 15.16 20.28
C MET A 211 16.13 15.11 19.32
N PRO A 212 16.18 14.24 18.27
CA PRO A 212 15.08 14.09 17.34
C PRO A 212 13.85 13.48 18.02
N THR A 213 12.68 13.77 17.46
CA THR A 213 11.38 13.27 17.89
C THR A 213 10.72 12.47 16.77
N ALA A 214 9.67 11.71 17.06
CA ALA A 214 8.86 11.06 16.03
C ALA A 214 8.31 12.05 15.00
N LYS A 215 8.00 13.28 15.43
CA LYS A 215 7.58 14.35 14.52
C LYS A 215 8.68 14.71 13.52
N ASP A 216 9.92 14.81 13.94
CA ASP A 216 11.04 15.13 13.03
C ASP A 216 11.24 14.02 11.99
N VAL A 217 11.09 12.77 12.41
CA VAL A 217 11.15 11.63 11.48
C VAL A 217 9.98 11.66 10.50
N SER A 218 8.75 11.87 10.97
CA SER A 218 7.57 12.00 10.12
C SER A 218 7.72 13.14 9.11
N ASP A 219 8.17 14.31 9.55
CA ASP A 219 8.40 15.48 8.68
C ASP A 219 9.49 15.21 7.64
N ALA A 220 10.60 14.57 8.04
CA ALA A 220 11.68 14.17 7.14
C ALA A 220 11.20 13.16 6.08
N VAL A 221 10.45 12.15 6.49
CA VAL A 221 9.83 11.17 5.58
C VAL A 221 8.89 11.88 4.60
N CYS A 222 8.03 12.77 5.07
CA CYS A 222 7.14 13.56 4.22
C CYS A 222 7.91 14.39 3.20
N ALA A 223 8.96 15.09 3.63
CA ALA A 223 9.81 15.89 2.74
C ALA A 223 10.49 15.04 1.66
N ILE A 224 11.10 13.91 2.04
CA ILE A 224 11.77 12.99 1.12
C ILE A 224 10.73 12.41 0.13
N ARG A 225 9.55 12.00 0.60
CA ARG A 225 8.50 11.44 -0.26
C ARG A 225 7.98 12.47 -1.25
N ASN A 226 7.68 13.69 -0.80
CA ASN A 226 7.21 14.77 -1.66
C ASN A 226 8.23 15.19 -2.72
N SER A 227 9.54 15.08 -2.43
CA SER A 227 10.59 15.37 -3.42
C SER A 227 10.72 14.27 -4.48
N LYS A 228 10.42 13.01 -4.13
CA LYS A 228 10.66 11.84 -5.00
C LYS A 228 9.40 11.32 -5.68
N LEU A 229 8.24 11.36 -4.99
CA LEU A 229 6.99 10.75 -5.46
C LEU A 229 5.99 11.82 -5.93
N PRO A 230 5.26 11.59 -7.02
CA PRO A 230 4.18 12.48 -7.41
C PRO A 230 3.00 12.36 -6.45
N ASN A 231 2.41 13.51 -6.11
CA ASN A 231 1.16 13.54 -5.35
C ASN A 231 0.02 12.98 -6.23
N PRO A 232 -0.67 11.91 -5.82
CA PRO A 232 -1.71 11.29 -6.63
C PRO A 232 -2.92 12.21 -6.89
N ASN A 233 -3.16 13.21 -6.03
CA ASN A 233 -4.21 14.21 -6.25
C ASN A 233 -3.86 15.21 -7.37
N VAL A 234 -2.60 15.29 -7.78
CA VAL A 234 -2.12 16.19 -8.86
C VAL A 234 -1.78 15.37 -10.11
N LEU A 235 -1.17 14.22 -9.94
CA LEU A 235 -0.76 13.34 -11.01
C LEU A 235 -1.10 11.90 -10.63
N GLY A 236 -2.20 11.36 -11.17
CA GLY A 236 -2.75 10.06 -10.82
C GLY A 236 -1.70 8.95 -10.86
N ASN A 237 -1.62 8.17 -9.78
CA ASN A 237 -0.70 7.05 -9.64
C ASN A 237 -1.12 6.15 -8.47
N VAL A 238 -0.46 5.00 -8.32
CA VAL A 238 -0.69 4.04 -7.23
C VAL A 238 0.58 3.77 -6.41
N GLY A 239 1.49 4.74 -6.36
CA GLY A 239 2.79 4.58 -5.73
C GLY A 239 3.75 3.73 -6.56
N SER A 240 4.59 2.94 -5.89
CA SER A 240 5.48 1.99 -6.59
C SER A 240 4.66 0.95 -7.33
N PHE A 241 4.82 0.89 -8.64
CA PHE A 241 4.02 -0.02 -9.47
C PHE A 241 4.56 -1.44 -9.50
N PHE A 242 5.85 -1.63 -9.25
CA PHE A 242 6.50 -2.94 -9.26
C PHE A 242 7.13 -3.24 -7.90
N LYS A 243 7.02 -4.51 -7.47
CA LYS A 243 7.76 -5.02 -6.32
C LYS A 243 9.25 -5.04 -6.64
N ASN A 244 10.08 -4.87 -5.62
CA ASN A 244 11.49 -5.18 -5.73
C ASN A 244 11.67 -6.69 -5.92
N PRO A 245 12.25 -7.16 -7.04
CA PRO A 245 12.38 -8.59 -7.32
C PRO A 245 13.39 -9.24 -6.37
N VAL A 246 13.08 -10.46 -5.95
CA VAL A 246 13.99 -11.31 -5.17
C VAL A 246 14.54 -12.39 -6.10
N VAL A 247 15.86 -12.50 -6.16
CA VAL A 247 16.58 -13.44 -7.04
C VAL A 247 17.53 -14.32 -6.23
N SER A 248 18.03 -15.40 -6.82
CA SER A 248 19.04 -16.24 -6.18
C SER A 248 20.37 -15.49 -6.00
N ALA A 249 21.19 -15.93 -5.06
CA ALA A 249 22.52 -15.36 -4.82
C ALA A 249 23.41 -15.42 -6.09
N GLU A 250 23.33 -16.52 -6.84
CA GLU A 250 24.09 -16.73 -8.09
C GLU A 250 23.66 -15.72 -9.15
N LYS A 251 22.34 -15.50 -9.31
CA LYS A 251 21.80 -14.51 -10.25
C LYS A 251 22.26 -13.10 -9.88
N ALA A 252 22.17 -12.74 -8.60
CA ALA A 252 22.63 -11.46 -8.11
C ALA A 252 24.14 -11.27 -8.34
N ALA A 253 24.97 -12.28 -8.08
CA ALA A 253 26.42 -12.23 -8.31
C ALA A 253 26.75 -12.04 -9.79
N SER A 254 26.07 -12.75 -10.68
CA SER A 254 26.23 -12.58 -12.15
C SER A 254 25.89 -11.18 -12.61
N LEU A 255 24.80 -10.59 -12.09
CA LEU A 255 24.41 -9.21 -12.42
C LEU A 255 25.42 -8.19 -11.90
N LEU A 256 26.00 -8.40 -10.72
CA LEU A 256 26.99 -7.51 -10.11
C LEU A 256 28.33 -7.49 -10.86
N GLN A 257 28.71 -8.58 -11.52
CA GLN A 257 29.88 -8.58 -12.38
C GLN A 257 29.73 -7.59 -13.56
N GLN A 258 28.51 -7.44 -14.08
CA GLN A 258 28.21 -6.54 -15.19
C GLN A 258 27.80 -5.13 -14.71
N HIS A 259 27.26 -5.03 -13.50
CA HIS A 259 26.71 -3.81 -12.90
C HIS A 259 27.14 -3.67 -11.44
N PRO A 260 28.40 -3.31 -11.15
CA PRO A 260 28.94 -3.25 -9.79
C PRO A 260 28.19 -2.32 -8.84
N ASP A 261 27.62 -1.24 -9.37
CA ASP A 261 26.87 -0.21 -8.62
C ASP A 261 25.38 -0.56 -8.40
N MET A 262 24.93 -1.77 -8.79
CA MET A 262 23.53 -2.17 -8.63
C MET A 262 23.15 -2.26 -7.15
N PRO A 263 22.14 -1.50 -6.68
CA PRO A 263 21.65 -1.59 -5.31
C PRO A 263 21.04 -2.97 -5.05
N ARG A 264 21.42 -3.57 -3.91
CA ARG A 264 20.99 -4.90 -3.50
C ARG A 264 20.82 -4.99 -2.01
N TYR A 265 19.94 -5.89 -1.58
CA TYR A 265 19.58 -6.10 -0.19
C TYR A 265 19.56 -7.61 0.09
N PRO A 266 20.61 -8.18 0.72
CA PRO A 266 20.64 -9.59 1.12
C PRO A 266 19.46 -9.93 2.01
N GLN A 267 18.86 -11.11 1.81
CA GLN A 267 17.77 -11.62 2.62
C GLN A 267 18.26 -12.74 3.57
N PRO A 268 17.55 -12.99 4.68
CA PRO A 268 17.98 -14.01 5.65
C PRO A 268 18.05 -15.45 5.10
N ASP A 269 17.28 -15.74 4.03
CA ASP A 269 17.26 -17.04 3.36
C ASP A 269 18.38 -17.21 2.32
N GLY A 270 19.28 -16.24 2.21
CA GLY A 270 20.38 -16.23 1.24
C GLY A 270 20.01 -15.69 -0.14
N SER A 271 18.74 -15.40 -0.41
CA SER A 271 18.30 -14.70 -1.62
C SER A 271 18.72 -13.22 -1.59
N VAL A 272 18.59 -12.51 -2.70
CA VAL A 272 18.94 -11.10 -2.81
C VAL A 272 17.79 -10.32 -3.44
N LYS A 273 17.32 -9.30 -2.73
CA LYS A 273 16.32 -8.37 -3.26
C LYS A 273 17.02 -7.25 -4.04
N LEU A 274 16.61 -7.01 -5.28
CA LEU A 274 17.15 -5.99 -6.17
C LEU A 274 16.26 -4.75 -6.18
N ALA A 275 16.84 -3.58 -6.48
CA ALA A 275 16.09 -2.34 -6.63
C ALA A 275 15.40 -2.28 -8.00
N ALA A 276 14.11 -2.56 -8.11
CA ALA A 276 13.35 -2.48 -9.36
C ALA A 276 13.44 -1.10 -10.01
N GLY A 277 13.42 -0.03 -9.23
CA GLY A 277 13.57 1.33 -9.74
C GLY A 277 14.90 1.56 -10.45
N TRP A 278 15.99 0.96 -9.96
CA TRP A 278 17.28 1.01 -10.61
C TRP A 278 17.28 0.22 -11.94
N LEU A 279 16.71 -0.98 -11.95
CA LEU A 279 16.61 -1.80 -13.17
C LEU A 279 15.84 -1.07 -14.29
N ILE A 280 14.72 -0.44 -13.94
CA ILE A 280 13.90 0.34 -14.89
C ILE A 280 14.66 1.59 -15.36
N ASP A 281 15.36 2.29 -14.45
CA ASP A 281 16.16 3.47 -14.79
C ASP A 281 17.33 3.13 -15.74
N GLN A 282 18.02 2.01 -15.49
CA GLN A 282 19.05 1.52 -16.41
C GLN A 282 18.49 1.22 -17.81
N CYS A 283 17.23 0.85 -17.93
CA CYS A 283 16.55 0.70 -19.21
C CYS A 283 16.18 2.04 -19.88
N ARG A 284 16.48 3.18 -19.25
CA ARG A 284 16.16 4.54 -19.72
C ARG A 284 14.68 4.76 -19.95
N LEU A 285 13.84 4.17 -19.10
CA LEU A 285 12.39 4.24 -19.23
C LEU A 285 11.76 5.44 -18.51
N LYS A 286 12.49 6.23 -17.70
CA LYS A 286 11.96 7.47 -17.13
C LYS A 286 11.42 8.39 -18.23
N GLY A 287 10.20 8.89 -18.05
CA GLY A 287 9.50 9.73 -19.04
C GLY A 287 8.93 8.97 -20.24
N PHE A 288 9.21 7.67 -20.40
CA PHE A 288 8.63 6.88 -21.49
C PHE A 288 7.11 6.80 -21.36
N GLN A 289 6.39 7.00 -22.46
CA GLN A 289 4.94 7.13 -22.49
C GLN A 289 4.30 6.20 -23.52
N ILE A 290 3.16 5.60 -23.13
CA ILE A 290 2.24 4.91 -24.05
C ILE A 290 0.86 5.49 -23.83
N GLY A 291 0.26 6.05 -24.89
CA GLY A 291 -1.02 6.75 -24.78
C GLY A 291 -0.97 7.84 -23.72
N GLY A 292 -1.88 7.79 -22.77
CA GLY A 292 -1.94 8.72 -21.63
C GLY A 292 -1.09 8.31 -20.42
N ALA A 293 -0.54 7.10 -20.38
CA ALA A 293 0.25 6.58 -19.26
C ALA A 293 1.75 6.79 -19.48
N ALA A 294 2.49 7.13 -18.42
CA ALA A 294 3.94 7.32 -18.49
C ALA A 294 4.67 6.73 -17.28
N VAL A 295 5.95 6.38 -17.45
CA VAL A 295 6.87 6.19 -16.34
C VAL A 295 7.25 7.58 -15.82
N HIS A 296 7.13 7.80 -14.51
CA HIS A 296 7.41 9.11 -13.92
C HIS A 296 8.86 9.54 -14.13
N ASP A 297 9.07 10.82 -14.45
CA ASP A 297 10.36 11.37 -14.90
C ASP A 297 11.46 11.29 -13.82
N ARG A 298 11.08 11.36 -12.51
CA ARG A 298 12.03 11.34 -11.39
C ARG A 298 12.07 10.00 -10.64
N GLN A 299 10.98 9.23 -10.68
CA GLN A 299 10.89 7.94 -9.97
C GLN A 299 10.46 6.83 -10.92
N ALA A 300 11.41 6.03 -11.37
CA ALA A 300 11.19 4.98 -12.37
C ALA A 300 10.20 3.88 -11.93
N LEU A 301 10.01 3.69 -10.61
CA LEU A 301 9.03 2.73 -10.07
C LEU A 301 7.57 3.17 -10.19
N VAL A 302 7.31 4.45 -10.47
CA VAL A 302 5.95 5.00 -10.46
C VAL A 302 5.45 5.16 -11.90
N LEU A 303 4.35 4.49 -12.21
CA LEU A 303 3.58 4.76 -13.42
C LEU A 303 2.53 5.83 -13.11
N VAL A 304 2.32 6.75 -14.04
CA VAL A 304 1.47 7.93 -13.84
C VAL A 304 0.44 8.10 -14.96
N ASN A 305 -0.70 8.64 -14.61
CA ASN A 305 -1.73 9.10 -15.54
C ASN A 305 -1.40 10.53 -15.96
N LYS A 306 -0.66 10.67 -17.04
CA LYS A 306 -0.13 11.97 -17.50
C LYS A 306 -1.16 12.73 -18.36
N ASN A 307 -1.89 12.02 -19.21
CA ASN A 307 -2.78 12.61 -20.20
C ASN A 307 -4.09 11.80 -20.33
N ASN A 308 -4.89 11.70 -19.27
CA ASN A 308 -6.12 10.91 -19.25
C ASN A 308 -5.92 9.47 -19.77
N ALA A 309 -4.99 8.76 -19.17
CA ALA A 309 -4.66 7.39 -19.54
C ALA A 309 -5.89 6.49 -19.50
N SER A 310 -6.02 5.65 -20.52
CA SER A 310 -6.89 4.49 -20.46
C SER A 310 -6.23 3.37 -19.65
N SER A 311 -7.04 2.45 -19.16
CA SER A 311 -6.53 1.24 -18.51
C SER A 311 -5.62 0.40 -19.43
N ASP A 312 -5.94 0.36 -20.73
CA ASP A 312 -5.13 -0.30 -21.76
C ASP A 312 -3.75 0.36 -21.94
N ASP A 313 -3.67 1.70 -21.86
CA ASP A 313 -2.38 2.41 -21.87
C ASP A 313 -1.51 2.01 -20.68
N VAL A 314 -2.11 1.92 -19.48
CA VAL A 314 -1.40 1.51 -18.27
C VAL A 314 -0.90 0.08 -18.38
N TRP A 315 -1.74 -0.82 -18.87
CA TRP A 315 -1.37 -2.23 -19.05
C TRP A 315 -0.26 -2.41 -20.07
N LYS A 316 -0.36 -1.79 -21.24
CA LYS A 316 0.69 -1.82 -22.28
C LYS A 316 2.00 -1.24 -21.78
N LEU A 317 1.94 -0.14 -21.03
CA LEU A 317 3.13 0.48 -20.44
C LEU A 317 3.79 -0.46 -19.43
N ALA A 318 3.01 -1.06 -18.54
CA ALA A 318 3.51 -1.99 -17.54
C ALA A 318 4.16 -3.22 -18.18
N GLN A 319 3.52 -3.81 -19.21
CA GLN A 319 4.10 -4.91 -19.99
C GLN A 319 5.41 -4.49 -20.68
N HIS A 320 5.44 -3.29 -21.28
CA HIS A 320 6.66 -2.79 -21.93
C HIS A 320 7.82 -2.66 -20.93
N VAL A 321 7.56 -2.15 -19.74
CA VAL A 321 8.54 -2.07 -18.66
C VAL A 321 9.04 -3.46 -18.27
N CYS A 322 8.15 -4.41 -18.02
CA CYS A 322 8.50 -5.79 -17.65
C CYS A 322 9.37 -6.45 -18.73
N ASN A 323 8.93 -6.39 -19.99
CA ASN A 323 9.64 -6.99 -21.11
C ASN A 323 11.02 -6.38 -21.34
N THR A 324 11.15 -5.06 -21.19
CA THR A 324 12.42 -4.36 -21.38
C THR A 324 13.42 -4.73 -20.28
N VAL A 325 12.97 -4.78 -19.03
CA VAL A 325 13.80 -5.21 -17.88
C VAL A 325 14.19 -6.68 -18.03
N PHE A 326 13.25 -7.55 -18.40
CA PHE A 326 13.53 -8.97 -18.61
C PHE A 326 14.53 -9.19 -19.74
N THR A 327 14.35 -8.51 -20.87
CA THR A 327 15.30 -8.62 -22.02
C THR A 327 16.71 -8.24 -21.62
N ARG A 328 16.87 -7.19 -20.81
CA ARG A 328 18.19 -6.68 -20.46
C ARG A 328 18.85 -7.42 -19.30
N PHE A 329 18.09 -7.80 -18.27
CA PHE A 329 18.64 -8.33 -17.02
C PHE A 329 18.25 -9.79 -16.76
N GLN A 330 17.30 -10.37 -17.49
CA GLN A 330 16.69 -11.66 -17.22
C GLN A 330 16.14 -11.71 -15.78
N VAL A 331 15.46 -10.62 -15.39
CA VAL A 331 14.79 -10.46 -14.08
C VAL A 331 13.35 -10.10 -14.35
N GLU A 332 12.44 -10.89 -13.76
CA GLU A 332 11.00 -10.64 -13.85
C GLU A 332 10.57 -9.57 -12.85
N LEU A 333 9.73 -8.64 -13.31
CA LEU A 333 9.06 -7.67 -12.45
C LEU A 333 7.60 -8.08 -12.25
N HIS A 334 7.13 -7.96 -11.00
CA HIS A 334 5.74 -8.21 -10.65
C HIS A 334 5.06 -6.92 -10.21
N ALA A 335 3.84 -6.69 -10.70
CA ALA A 335 3.05 -5.54 -10.29
C ALA A 335 2.68 -5.62 -8.79
N GLU A 336 2.71 -4.49 -8.11
CA GLU A 336 2.25 -4.37 -6.72
C GLU A 336 0.74 -4.09 -6.63
N PRO A 337 0.14 -3.23 -7.48
CA PRO A 337 -1.29 -2.98 -7.44
C PRO A 337 -2.12 -4.16 -7.91
N ASN A 338 -3.36 -4.22 -7.41
CA ASN A 338 -4.33 -5.22 -7.82
C ASN A 338 -5.02 -4.78 -9.11
N TRP A 339 -4.99 -5.62 -10.14
CA TRP A 339 -5.77 -5.45 -11.35
C TRP A 339 -7.22 -5.84 -11.10
N LEU A 340 -8.16 -5.02 -11.54
CA LEU A 340 -9.60 -5.28 -11.38
C LEU A 340 -10.32 -5.21 -12.72
N PRO A 341 -11.00 -6.30 -13.15
CA PRO A 341 -11.07 -7.59 -12.45
C PRO A 341 -9.74 -8.37 -12.46
N ALA A 342 -9.63 -9.35 -11.55
CA ALA A 342 -8.42 -10.14 -11.33
C ALA A 342 -8.02 -11.05 -12.51
N SER A 343 -8.85 -11.13 -13.57
CA SER A 343 -8.52 -11.83 -14.82
C SER A 343 -7.41 -11.13 -15.61
N PHE A 344 -7.15 -9.85 -15.32
CA PHE A 344 -6.00 -9.14 -15.86
C PHE A 344 -4.78 -9.37 -14.97
N SER A 345 -3.65 -9.70 -15.56
CA SER A 345 -2.35 -9.82 -14.91
C SER A 345 -1.23 -9.47 -15.89
N LEU A 346 -0.05 -9.16 -15.39
CA LEU A 346 1.17 -8.95 -16.20
C LEU A 346 1.92 -10.24 -16.36
#